data_601b19f448f833277d1085bdfca53667
#
_entry.id   601b19f448f833277d1085bdfca53667
#
_cell.length_a   1.000
_cell.length_b   1.000
_cell.length_c   1.000
_cell.angle_alpha   90.00
_cell.angle_beta   90.00
_cell.angle_gamma   90.00
#
_symmetry.space_group_name_H-M   'P 1'
#
loop_
_entity.id
_entity.type
_entity.pdbx_description
1 polymer ?
#
loop_
_entity_poly.entity_id
_entity_poly.type
_entity_poly.pdbx_seq_one_letter_code
_entity_poly.pdbx_strand_id
1 'polypeptide(L)'
;MLGPLFTWKFLVMVSIVVGSVFAFRLFCRFLCPLGGLYGLFNKVSFFGIKLEQSKCVDCGKCISHCKLDIRHVGDQECISCGECIDVCPTQAISFKGGRIFLKENEGAKPSPVAEKRRKIARTITAILMAALLIGAIIHYWNAEEASAIVSAERGNEIGDLCHGYDLEIVDSNGIQTATIDPTTTGKITIVNFWGTWCTPCVNELPYFDQIASDYADSVTVIAIHTHMVADTAPAYIASHYPGSKLVFAKDYPIDEIGLVGGYYSSLGGRGTFPYTVVLDENGIIRNIFVAALEYEDLQQAVESCLTD
;
A
#
# COMPACT_ATOMS: atom_id res chain seq x y z
N MET A 1 -15.16 3.42 -1.92
CA MET A 1 -15.83 3.04 -3.20
C MET A 1 -14.79 2.55 -4.18
N LEU A 2 -14.91 1.33 -4.68
CA LEU A 2 -14.02 0.79 -5.71
C LEU A 2 -14.17 1.64 -6.98
N GLY A 3 -13.11 2.35 -7.37
CA GLY A 3 -13.16 3.29 -8.49
C GLY A 3 -13.45 2.62 -9.85
N PRO A 4 -13.84 3.38 -10.88
CA PRO A 4 -14.23 2.85 -12.21
C PRO A 4 -13.13 2.01 -12.88
N LEU A 5 -11.86 2.27 -12.59
CA LEU A 5 -10.71 1.48 -13.05
C LEU A 5 -10.70 0.05 -12.47
N PHE A 6 -11.13 -0.14 -11.23
CA PHE A 6 -11.21 -1.46 -10.62
C PHE A 6 -12.34 -2.29 -11.24
N THR A 7 -13.51 -1.69 -11.47
CA THR A 7 -14.65 -2.34 -12.10
C THR A 7 -14.29 -2.83 -13.50
N TRP A 8 -13.58 -2.01 -14.27
CA TRP A 8 -13.11 -2.37 -15.61
C TRP A 8 -12.11 -3.55 -15.57
N LYS A 9 -11.12 -3.51 -14.69
CA LYS A 9 -10.14 -4.61 -14.52
C LYS A 9 -10.82 -5.91 -14.11
N PHE A 10 -11.80 -5.84 -13.21
CA PHE A 10 -12.57 -6.99 -12.77
C PHE A 10 -13.40 -7.60 -13.90
N LEU A 11 -14.09 -6.78 -14.70
CA LEU A 11 -14.85 -7.24 -15.87
C LEU A 11 -13.96 -7.92 -16.90
N VAL A 12 -12.78 -7.38 -17.19
CA VAL A 12 -11.80 -7.98 -18.10
C VAL A 12 -11.32 -9.32 -17.56
N MET A 13 -11.02 -9.41 -16.28
CA MET A 13 -10.61 -10.66 -15.65
C MET A 13 -11.69 -11.73 -15.74
N VAL A 14 -12.93 -11.39 -15.39
CA VAL A 14 -14.08 -12.30 -15.49
C VAL A 14 -14.31 -12.75 -16.92
N SER A 15 -14.22 -11.84 -17.91
CA SER A 15 -14.36 -12.17 -19.33
C SER A 15 -13.30 -13.17 -19.80
N ILE A 16 -12.04 -13.03 -19.34
CA ILE A 16 -10.95 -13.95 -19.64
C ILE A 16 -11.21 -15.33 -19.03
N VAL A 17 -11.66 -15.37 -17.76
CA VAL A 17 -11.96 -16.64 -17.05
C VAL A 17 -13.12 -17.35 -17.75
N VAL A 18 -14.22 -16.66 -18.01
CA VAL A 18 -15.38 -17.22 -18.72
C VAL A 18 -15.00 -17.67 -20.12
N GLY A 19 -14.28 -16.83 -20.87
CA GLY A 19 -13.80 -17.19 -22.22
C GLY A 19 -12.89 -18.43 -22.23
N SER A 20 -12.12 -18.65 -21.17
CA SER A 20 -11.24 -19.82 -21.04
C SER A 20 -12.01 -21.13 -20.83
N VAL A 21 -13.27 -21.06 -20.40
CA VAL A 21 -14.14 -22.24 -20.30
C VAL A 21 -14.62 -22.68 -21.70
N PHE A 22 -14.88 -21.72 -22.60
CA PHE A 22 -15.38 -22.01 -23.94
C PHE A 22 -14.29 -22.20 -24.99
N ALA A 23 -13.13 -21.59 -24.81
CA ALA A 23 -12.01 -21.69 -25.74
C ALA A 23 -10.75 -22.15 -25.01
N PHE A 24 -10.27 -23.33 -25.42
CA PHE A 24 -9.06 -23.91 -24.84
C PHE A 24 -7.86 -22.95 -24.98
N ARG A 25 -7.25 -22.56 -23.84
CA ARG A 25 -6.10 -21.64 -23.79
C ARG A 25 -6.34 -20.26 -24.42
N LEU A 26 -7.54 -19.72 -24.33
CA LEU A 26 -7.92 -18.42 -24.91
C LEU A 26 -6.88 -17.32 -24.60
N PHE A 27 -6.49 -17.18 -23.34
CA PHE A 27 -5.53 -16.18 -22.92
C PHE A 27 -4.14 -16.38 -23.56
N CYS A 28 -3.60 -17.59 -23.49
CA CYS A 28 -2.26 -17.89 -24.02
C CYS A 28 -2.18 -17.76 -25.55
N ARG A 29 -3.29 -18.03 -26.24
CA ARG A 29 -3.34 -18.08 -27.71
C ARG A 29 -3.60 -16.71 -28.34
N PHE A 30 -4.44 -15.87 -27.71
CA PHE A 30 -4.92 -14.63 -28.32
C PHE A 30 -4.52 -13.36 -27.59
N LEU A 31 -4.29 -13.43 -26.28
CA LEU A 31 -4.09 -12.25 -25.43
C LEU A 31 -2.68 -12.15 -24.85
N CYS A 32 -1.98 -13.26 -24.67
CA CYS A 32 -0.65 -13.28 -24.07
C CYS A 32 0.43 -12.97 -25.11
N PRO A 33 1.13 -11.83 -25.05
CA PRO A 33 2.21 -11.51 -25.99
C PRO A 33 3.36 -12.54 -25.90
N LEU A 34 3.58 -13.09 -24.70
CA LEU A 34 4.59 -14.12 -24.47
C LEU A 34 4.24 -15.43 -25.18
N GLY A 35 2.95 -15.81 -25.19
CA GLY A 35 2.46 -17.00 -25.91
C GLY A 35 2.67 -16.87 -27.42
N GLY A 36 2.41 -15.71 -27.99
CA GLY A 36 2.69 -15.39 -29.39
C GLY A 36 4.20 -15.47 -29.72
N LEU A 37 5.03 -14.92 -28.84
CA LEU A 37 6.48 -14.94 -28.98
C LEU A 37 7.03 -16.38 -28.94
N TYR A 38 6.59 -17.19 -27.99
CA TYR A 38 6.97 -18.62 -27.92
C TYR A 38 6.52 -19.40 -29.15
N GLY A 39 5.33 -19.15 -29.69
CA GLY A 39 4.86 -19.76 -30.92
C GLY A 39 5.75 -19.43 -32.12
N LEU A 40 6.26 -18.19 -32.20
CA LEU A 40 7.19 -17.77 -33.24
C LEU A 40 8.54 -18.48 -33.12
N PHE A 41 9.10 -18.51 -31.90
CA PHE A 41 10.39 -19.18 -31.64
C PHE A 41 10.31 -20.72 -31.80
N ASN A 42 9.15 -21.34 -31.60
CA ASN A 42 8.99 -22.79 -31.76
C ASN A 42 9.26 -23.26 -33.19
N LYS A 43 9.07 -22.41 -34.19
CA LYS A 43 9.41 -22.72 -35.60
C LYS A 43 10.91 -22.84 -35.84
N VAL A 44 11.72 -22.04 -35.17
CA VAL A 44 13.19 -21.98 -35.33
C VAL A 44 13.91 -22.75 -34.23
N SER A 45 13.20 -23.39 -33.31
CA SER A 45 13.77 -24.12 -32.18
C SER A 45 14.59 -25.31 -32.65
N PHE A 46 15.77 -25.50 -32.03
CA PHE A 46 16.59 -26.70 -32.19
C PHE A 46 15.94 -27.92 -31.54
N PHE A 47 15.08 -27.74 -30.57
CA PHE A 47 14.28 -28.78 -29.92
C PHE A 47 12.86 -28.76 -30.46
N GLY A 48 12.32 -29.90 -30.70
CA GLY A 48 10.94 -30.02 -31.19
C GLY A 48 10.60 -31.45 -31.58
N ILE A 49 9.40 -31.65 -32.05
CA ILE A 49 8.93 -32.93 -32.57
C ILE A 49 9.00 -32.88 -34.10
N LYS A 50 9.57 -33.93 -34.68
CA LYS A 50 9.68 -34.12 -36.14
C LYS A 50 8.87 -35.32 -36.59
N LEU A 51 8.09 -35.14 -37.64
CA LEU A 51 7.38 -36.21 -38.33
C LEU A 51 8.18 -36.65 -39.55
N GLU A 52 8.45 -37.94 -39.68
CA GLU A 52 9.04 -38.54 -40.85
C GLU A 52 7.93 -39.04 -41.78
N GLN A 53 7.65 -38.24 -42.80
CA GLN A 53 6.51 -38.44 -43.70
C GLN A 53 6.56 -39.82 -44.41
N SER A 54 7.73 -40.34 -44.67
CA SER A 54 7.92 -41.65 -45.33
C SER A 54 7.43 -42.85 -44.51
N LYS A 55 7.36 -42.67 -43.17
CA LYS A 55 6.89 -43.70 -42.23
C LYS A 55 5.48 -43.44 -41.74
N CYS A 56 4.92 -42.29 -42.06
CA CYS A 56 3.58 -41.90 -41.62
C CYS A 56 2.52 -42.61 -42.45
N VAL A 57 1.54 -43.20 -41.78
CA VAL A 57 0.38 -43.86 -42.40
C VAL A 57 -0.90 -43.04 -42.23
N ASP A 58 -0.79 -41.78 -41.86
CA ASP A 58 -1.88 -40.81 -41.66
C ASP A 58 -3.05 -41.30 -40.77
N CYS A 59 -2.76 -42.13 -39.77
CA CYS A 59 -3.78 -42.71 -38.89
C CYS A 59 -4.39 -41.73 -37.90
N GLY A 60 -3.89 -40.51 -37.80
CA GLY A 60 -4.42 -39.40 -36.92
C GLY A 60 -4.27 -39.61 -35.42
N LYS A 61 -3.73 -40.75 -34.95
CA LYS A 61 -3.61 -41.05 -33.51
C LYS A 61 -2.81 -40.02 -32.73
N CYS A 62 -1.74 -39.47 -33.30
CA CYS A 62 -0.89 -38.46 -32.69
C CYS A 62 -1.63 -37.13 -32.41
N ILE A 63 -2.57 -36.75 -33.28
CA ILE A 63 -3.37 -35.53 -33.12
C ILE A 63 -4.51 -35.77 -32.16
N SER A 64 -5.25 -36.86 -32.27
CA SER A 64 -6.35 -37.19 -31.37
C SER A 64 -5.93 -37.45 -29.93
N HIS A 65 -4.69 -37.87 -29.70
CA HIS A 65 -4.11 -38.06 -28.37
C HIS A 65 -3.48 -36.78 -27.77
N CYS A 66 -3.25 -35.78 -28.61
CA CYS A 66 -2.63 -34.52 -28.15
C CYS A 66 -3.55 -33.72 -27.29
N LYS A 67 -3.07 -33.33 -26.10
CA LYS A 67 -3.82 -32.51 -25.14
C LYS A 67 -3.88 -31.01 -25.51
N LEU A 68 -3.22 -30.59 -26.60
CA LEU A 68 -3.00 -29.18 -26.93
C LEU A 68 -3.81 -28.69 -28.13
N ASP A 69 -4.70 -29.47 -28.68
CA ASP A 69 -5.51 -29.09 -29.86
C ASP A 69 -4.64 -28.56 -31.03
N ILE A 70 -3.55 -29.26 -31.35
CA ILE A 70 -2.65 -28.94 -32.45
C ILE A 70 -3.22 -29.43 -33.78
N ARG A 71 -2.90 -28.73 -34.88
CA ARG A 71 -3.37 -29.08 -36.23
C ARG A 71 -2.50 -30.15 -36.89
N HIS A 72 -1.22 -30.18 -36.57
CA HIS A 72 -0.24 -31.14 -37.11
C HIS A 72 0.90 -31.32 -36.11
N VAL A 73 1.64 -32.41 -36.26
CA VAL A 73 2.81 -32.69 -35.44
C VAL A 73 3.89 -31.63 -35.69
N GLY A 74 4.38 -31.02 -34.61
CA GLY A 74 5.35 -29.90 -34.69
C GLY A 74 4.70 -28.53 -34.96
N ASP A 75 3.40 -28.38 -34.71
CA ASP A 75 2.69 -27.09 -34.71
C ASP A 75 3.37 -26.05 -33.84
N GLN A 76 3.10 -24.77 -34.07
CA GLN A 76 3.65 -23.66 -33.31
C GLN A 76 3.29 -23.72 -31.82
N GLU A 77 2.15 -24.34 -31.50
CA GLU A 77 1.68 -24.52 -30.13
C GLU A 77 2.16 -25.83 -29.48
N CYS A 78 2.96 -26.60 -30.17
CA CYS A 78 3.52 -27.85 -29.66
C CYS A 78 4.55 -27.57 -28.56
N ILE A 79 4.34 -28.11 -27.36
CA ILE A 79 5.27 -28.00 -26.22
C ILE A 79 6.34 -29.12 -26.23
N SER A 80 6.41 -29.90 -27.28
CA SER A 80 7.40 -30.99 -27.45
C SER A 80 7.41 -32.00 -26.30
N CYS A 81 6.24 -32.34 -25.75
CA CYS A 81 6.11 -33.26 -24.60
C CYS A 81 6.45 -34.72 -24.93
N GLY A 82 6.41 -35.13 -26.23
CA GLY A 82 6.74 -36.48 -26.69
C GLY A 82 5.58 -37.47 -26.64
N GLU A 83 4.42 -37.20 -26.03
CA GLU A 83 3.30 -38.16 -25.93
C GLU A 83 2.84 -38.72 -27.30
N CYS A 84 2.99 -37.93 -28.37
CA CYS A 84 2.68 -38.38 -29.72
C CYS A 84 3.65 -39.41 -30.27
N ILE A 85 4.86 -39.51 -29.73
CA ILE A 85 5.88 -40.52 -30.12
C ILE A 85 5.41 -41.88 -29.64
N ASP A 86 4.92 -41.97 -28.40
CA ASP A 86 4.54 -43.23 -27.75
C ASP A 86 3.29 -43.86 -28.40
N VAL A 87 2.38 -43.05 -28.94
CA VAL A 87 1.14 -43.54 -29.60
C VAL A 87 1.31 -43.80 -31.08
N CYS A 88 2.47 -43.50 -31.67
CA CYS A 88 2.69 -43.69 -33.10
C CYS A 88 3.01 -45.14 -33.43
N PRO A 89 2.11 -45.86 -34.13
CA PRO A 89 2.32 -47.30 -34.40
C PRO A 89 3.48 -47.59 -35.35
N THR A 90 3.89 -46.61 -36.17
CA THR A 90 4.95 -46.74 -37.16
C THR A 90 6.25 -46.07 -36.75
N GLN A 91 6.29 -45.52 -35.51
CA GLN A 91 7.45 -44.76 -35.01
C GLN A 91 7.92 -43.65 -35.96
N ALA A 92 6.98 -43.03 -36.68
CA ALA A 92 7.24 -41.96 -37.63
C ALA A 92 7.57 -40.62 -36.95
N ILE A 93 7.43 -40.52 -35.61
CA ILE A 93 7.61 -39.30 -34.85
C ILE A 93 8.83 -39.43 -33.98
N SER A 94 9.68 -38.38 -33.99
CA SER A 94 10.90 -38.33 -33.20
C SER A 94 11.22 -36.91 -32.74
N PHE A 95 12.10 -36.77 -31.75
CA PHE A 95 12.59 -35.46 -31.36
C PHE A 95 13.55 -34.86 -32.38
N LYS A 96 13.44 -33.55 -32.67
CA LYS A 96 14.50 -32.77 -33.33
C LYS A 96 15.65 -32.59 -32.35
N GLY A 97 16.90 -32.76 -32.79
CA GLY A 97 18.05 -32.36 -31.98
C GLY A 97 18.69 -33.49 -31.16
N GLY A 98 18.50 -34.73 -31.52
CA GLY A 98 19.37 -35.86 -31.14
C GLY A 98 19.57 -36.14 -29.67
N ARG A 99 19.39 -37.35 -29.34
CA ARG A 99 19.77 -38.28 -28.23
C ARG A 99 20.59 -37.79 -27.01
N ILE A 100 20.82 -36.51 -26.80
CA ILE A 100 21.75 -36.07 -25.75
C ILE A 100 21.12 -36.03 -24.35
N PHE A 101 19.80 -35.96 -24.22
CA PHE A 101 19.17 -35.71 -22.90
C PHE A 101 18.13 -36.74 -22.44
N LEU A 102 17.75 -37.72 -23.20
CA LEU A 102 16.78 -38.73 -22.77
C LEU A 102 17.37 -40.14 -22.88
N LYS A 103 18.18 -40.50 -21.90
CA LYS A 103 18.39 -41.91 -21.58
C LYS A 103 17.15 -42.38 -20.85
N GLU A 104 16.22 -42.88 -21.62
CA GLU A 104 14.97 -43.43 -21.15
C GLU A 104 15.23 -44.63 -20.25
N ASN A 105 14.84 -44.53 -19.00
CA ASN A 105 14.65 -45.69 -18.16
C ASN A 105 13.26 -46.27 -18.51
N GLU A 106 13.21 -47.12 -19.52
CA GLU A 106 12.03 -47.93 -19.79
C GLU A 106 11.64 -48.71 -18.53
N GLY A 107 10.41 -48.53 -18.08
CA GLY A 107 9.69 -49.50 -17.29
C GLY A 107 9.90 -49.54 -15.78
N ALA A 108 10.61 -48.61 -15.17
CA ALA A 108 10.71 -48.55 -13.71
C ALA A 108 9.47 -47.90 -13.10
N LYS A 109 8.58 -48.71 -12.56
CA LYS A 109 7.57 -48.20 -11.60
C LYS A 109 8.30 -47.39 -10.53
N PRO A 110 7.87 -46.14 -10.24
CA PRO A 110 8.53 -45.30 -9.24
C PRO A 110 8.59 -46.08 -7.92
N SER A 111 9.78 -46.15 -7.32
CA SER A 111 9.92 -46.80 -6.02
C SER A 111 9.03 -46.07 -4.99
N PRO A 112 8.47 -46.80 -4.01
CA PRO A 112 7.59 -46.20 -3.01
C PRO A 112 8.24 -45.02 -2.26
N VAL A 113 9.58 -44.99 -2.20
CA VAL A 113 10.36 -43.86 -1.63
C VAL A 113 10.33 -42.66 -2.55
N ALA A 114 10.40 -42.84 -3.86
CA ALA A 114 10.33 -41.74 -4.84
C ALA A 114 8.92 -41.10 -4.86
N GLU A 115 7.88 -41.91 -4.74
CA GLU A 115 6.51 -41.41 -4.65
C GLU A 115 6.27 -40.61 -3.35
N LYS A 116 6.78 -41.10 -2.21
CA LYS A 116 6.73 -40.39 -0.94
C LYS A 116 7.48 -39.04 -1.01
N ARG A 117 8.67 -39.02 -1.61
CA ARG A 117 9.43 -37.78 -1.84
C ARG A 117 8.68 -36.81 -2.74
N ARG A 118 8.01 -37.28 -3.81
CA ARG A 118 7.19 -36.44 -4.69
C ARG A 118 5.98 -35.84 -3.95
N LYS A 119 5.29 -36.62 -3.10
CA LYS A 119 4.19 -36.12 -2.28
C LYS A 119 4.68 -35.04 -1.32
N ILE A 120 5.77 -35.30 -0.60
CA ILE A 120 6.38 -34.33 0.34
C ILE A 120 6.80 -33.05 -0.42
N ALA A 121 7.49 -33.17 -1.56
CA ALA A 121 7.87 -32.01 -2.36
C ALA A 121 6.66 -31.16 -2.80
N ARG A 122 5.59 -31.80 -3.28
CA ARG A 122 4.34 -31.11 -3.65
C ARG A 122 3.69 -30.39 -2.47
N THR A 123 3.68 -31.03 -1.29
CA THR A 123 3.13 -30.40 -0.07
C THR A 123 3.96 -29.20 0.36
N ILE A 124 5.30 -29.33 0.35
CA ILE A 124 6.19 -28.20 0.67
C ILE A 124 6.01 -27.06 -0.32
N THR A 125 5.94 -27.35 -1.62
CA THR A 125 5.70 -26.33 -2.64
C THR A 125 4.37 -25.63 -2.46
N ALA A 126 3.31 -26.38 -2.13
CA ALA A 126 1.98 -25.80 -1.85
C ALA A 126 2.00 -24.89 -0.62
N ILE A 127 2.68 -25.30 0.45
CA ILE A 127 2.82 -24.48 1.68
C ILE A 127 3.61 -23.20 1.38
N LEU A 128 4.72 -23.30 0.64
CA LEU A 128 5.51 -22.13 0.26
C LEU A 128 4.73 -21.17 -0.62
N MET A 129 3.95 -21.67 -1.58
CA MET A 129 3.08 -20.83 -2.41
C MET A 129 1.98 -20.16 -1.58
N ALA A 130 1.37 -20.87 -0.65
CA ALA A 130 0.37 -20.29 0.26
C ALA A 130 0.99 -19.20 1.15
N ALA A 131 2.18 -19.42 1.70
CA ALA A 131 2.90 -18.43 2.50
C ALA A 131 3.26 -17.18 1.69
N LEU A 132 3.69 -17.34 0.43
CA LEU A 132 3.96 -16.22 -0.48
C LEU A 132 2.69 -15.43 -0.80
N LEU A 133 1.56 -16.11 -1.03
CA LEU A 133 0.28 -15.45 -1.27
C LEU A 133 -0.20 -14.67 -0.04
N ILE A 134 -0.10 -15.25 1.15
CA ILE A 134 -0.45 -14.57 2.41
C ILE A 134 0.47 -13.37 2.61
N GLY A 135 1.78 -13.52 2.41
CA GLY A 135 2.74 -12.41 2.48
C GLY A 135 2.44 -11.29 1.49
N ALA A 136 2.04 -11.64 0.26
CA ALA A 136 1.64 -10.66 -0.75
C ALA A 136 0.33 -9.93 -0.37
N ILE A 137 -0.63 -10.63 0.23
CA ILE A 137 -1.89 -10.04 0.72
C ILE A 137 -1.61 -9.07 1.87
N ILE A 138 -0.80 -9.47 2.85
CA ILE A 138 -0.39 -8.60 3.97
C ILE A 138 0.36 -7.38 3.45
N HIS A 139 1.30 -7.58 2.52
CA HIS A 139 2.02 -6.46 1.90
C HIS A 139 1.09 -5.53 1.12
N TYR A 140 0.09 -6.08 0.42
CA TYR A 140 -0.90 -5.27 -0.30
C TYR A 140 -1.75 -4.41 0.65
N TRP A 141 -2.21 -4.97 1.77
CA TRP A 141 -2.99 -4.25 2.77
C TRP A 141 -2.16 -3.14 3.44
N ASN A 142 -0.93 -3.45 3.86
CA ASN A 142 -0.04 -2.42 4.42
C ASN A 142 0.35 -1.34 3.40
N ALA A 143 0.43 -1.68 2.11
CA ALA A 143 0.70 -0.71 1.04
C ALA A 143 -0.52 0.18 0.73
N GLU A 144 -1.73 -0.30 0.97
CA GLU A 144 -2.96 0.48 0.79
C GLU A 144 -3.06 1.59 1.83
N GLU A 145 -2.73 1.31 3.10
CA GLU A 145 -2.62 2.34 4.15
C GLU A 145 -1.51 3.35 3.81
N ALA A 146 -0.32 2.89 3.45
CA ALA A 146 0.78 3.78 3.05
C ALA A 146 0.44 4.60 1.79
N SER A 147 -0.33 4.07 0.84
CA SER A 147 -0.74 4.79 -0.36
C SER A 147 -1.83 5.82 -0.09
N ALA A 148 -2.69 5.60 0.89
CA ALA A 148 -3.69 6.59 1.32
C ALA A 148 -2.99 7.84 1.90
N ILE A 149 -1.94 7.65 2.70
CA ILE A 149 -1.14 8.75 3.24
C ILE A 149 -0.39 9.51 2.11
N VAL A 150 0.16 8.80 1.14
CA VAL A 150 0.88 9.41 0.00
C VAL A 150 -0.07 10.13 -0.96
N SER A 151 -1.34 9.73 -1.03
CA SER A 151 -2.34 10.36 -1.90
C SER A 151 -3.13 11.50 -1.22
N ALA A 152 -2.96 11.70 0.09
CA ALA A 152 -3.55 12.84 0.77
C ALA A 152 -2.93 14.14 0.23
N GLU A 153 -3.77 15.00 -0.32
CA GLU A 153 -3.34 16.33 -0.75
C GLU A 153 -3.05 17.16 0.51
N ARG A 154 -1.99 17.99 0.46
CA ARG A 154 -1.72 18.93 1.55
C ARG A 154 -2.75 20.02 1.52
N GLY A 155 -3.39 20.25 2.65
CA GLY A 155 -4.48 21.21 2.75
C GLY A 155 -4.83 21.57 4.17
N ASN A 156 -6.03 22.11 4.36
CA ASN A 156 -6.54 22.60 5.63
C ASN A 156 -7.98 22.13 5.92
N GLU A 157 -8.44 21.09 5.24
CA GLU A 157 -9.74 20.48 5.47
C GLU A 157 -9.58 19.12 6.18
N ILE A 158 -10.65 18.63 6.76
CA ILE A 158 -10.65 17.30 7.39
C ILE A 158 -10.39 16.22 6.32
N GLY A 159 -9.39 15.39 6.57
CA GLY A 159 -8.91 14.35 5.67
C GLY A 159 -7.66 14.74 4.86
N ASP A 160 -7.28 16.02 4.86
CA ASP A 160 -6.05 16.49 4.21
C ASP A 160 -4.82 16.14 5.07
N LEU A 161 -3.68 15.98 4.39
CA LEU A 161 -2.38 15.97 5.05
C LEU A 161 -2.05 17.41 5.49
N CYS A 162 -1.87 17.60 6.79
CA CYS A 162 -1.53 18.91 7.35
C CYS A 162 -0.22 19.47 6.76
N HIS A 163 -0.16 20.79 6.60
CA HIS A 163 1.10 21.47 6.31
C HIS A 163 2.05 21.36 7.50
N GLY A 164 3.24 20.81 7.29
CA GLY A 164 4.30 20.79 8.29
C GLY A 164 4.98 22.15 8.40
N TYR A 165 5.42 22.50 9.60
CA TYR A 165 6.17 23.72 9.85
C TYR A 165 7.02 23.60 11.13
N ASP A 166 8.30 23.98 11.04
CA ASP A 166 9.22 23.99 12.18
C ASP A 166 8.94 25.20 13.06
N LEU A 167 8.08 25.03 14.06
CA LEU A 167 7.68 26.07 15.01
C LEU A 167 8.72 26.22 16.11
N GLU A 168 9.11 27.45 16.44
CA GLU A 168 10.00 27.74 17.56
C GLU A 168 9.31 27.44 18.88
N ILE A 169 9.93 26.61 19.72
CA ILE A 169 9.43 26.30 21.07
C ILE A 169 9.65 27.50 21.99
N VAL A 170 8.66 27.78 22.81
CA VAL A 170 8.68 28.84 23.81
C VAL A 170 8.53 28.23 25.20
N ASP A 171 9.43 28.56 26.12
CA ASP A 171 9.32 28.18 27.52
C ASP A 171 9.35 29.40 28.45
N SER A 172 9.46 29.17 29.74
CA SER A 172 9.57 30.21 30.75
C SER A 172 10.82 31.12 30.61
N ASN A 173 11.82 30.72 29.86
CA ASN A 173 13.06 31.46 29.63
C ASN A 173 13.05 32.22 28.29
N GLY A 174 12.03 32.04 27.48
CA GLY A 174 11.87 32.68 26.18
C GLY A 174 11.83 31.71 25.01
N ILE A 175 12.12 32.21 23.81
CA ILE A 175 12.16 31.39 22.59
C ILE A 175 13.41 30.51 22.63
N GLN A 176 13.21 29.21 22.40
CA GLN A 176 14.27 28.23 22.37
C GLN A 176 14.84 28.04 20.95
N THR A 177 16.03 27.47 20.87
CA THR A 177 16.61 27.04 19.57
C THR A 177 16.00 25.75 19.03
N ALA A 178 15.25 25.03 19.86
CA ALA A 178 14.54 23.82 19.46
C ALA A 178 13.26 24.19 18.71
N THR A 179 12.93 23.39 17.70
CA THR A 179 11.70 23.50 16.94
C THR A 179 10.87 22.24 17.06
N ILE A 180 9.56 22.35 16.75
CA ILE A 180 8.65 21.23 16.67
C ILE A 180 7.78 21.37 15.39
N ASP A 181 7.72 20.29 14.62
CA ASP A 181 6.77 20.19 13.51
C ASP A 181 5.58 19.31 13.95
N PRO A 182 4.35 19.87 13.96
CA PRO A 182 3.15 19.14 14.38
C PRO A 182 2.88 17.86 13.59
N THR A 183 3.36 17.76 12.35
CA THR A 183 3.13 16.61 11.46
C THR A 183 4.12 15.45 11.64
N THR A 184 5.17 15.67 12.42
CA THR A 184 6.27 14.68 12.57
C THR A 184 6.42 14.13 13.98
N THR A 185 5.44 14.38 14.85
CA THR A 185 5.48 13.94 16.26
C THR A 185 5.39 12.41 16.40
N GLY A 186 4.79 11.72 15.41
CA GLY A 186 4.48 10.29 15.45
C GLY A 186 3.41 9.92 16.48
N LYS A 187 2.66 10.91 16.97
CA LYS A 187 1.54 10.79 17.91
C LYS A 187 0.34 11.57 17.39
N ILE A 188 -0.84 11.32 17.94
CA ILE A 188 -1.96 12.22 17.76
C ILE A 188 -1.53 13.59 18.23
N THR A 189 -1.66 14.60 17.38
CA THR A 189 -1.18 15.95 17.70
C THR A 189 -2.34 16.92 17.74
N ILE A 190 -2.52 17.58 18.88
CA ILE A 190 -3.49 18.65 19.07
C ILE A 190 -2.76 19.97 18.92
N VAL A 191 -3.13 20.75 17.92
CA VAL A 191 -2.59 22.09 17.64
C VAL A 191 -3.63 23.11 18.06
N ASN A 192 -3.38 23.81 19.14
CA ASN A 192 -4.25 24.87 19.66
C ASN A 192 -3.60 26.25 19.46
N PHE A 193 -4.33 27.16 18.82
CA PHE A 193 -3.92 28.56 18.66
C PHE A 193 -4.55 29.43 19.71
N TRP A 194 -3.72 30.08 20.51
CA TRP A 194 -4.11 30.86 21.63
C TRP A 194 -3.38 32.21 21.75
N GLY A 195 -3.80 33.04 22.67
CA GLY A 195 -3.11 34.27 23.04
C GLY A 195 -3.43 34.67 24.46
N THR A 196 -2.49 35.33 25.15
CA THR A 196 -2.65 35.80 26.54
C THR A 196 -3.80 36.81 26.69
N TRP A 197 -4.18 37.47 25.61
CA TRP A 197 -5.29 38.41 25.52
C TRP A 197 -6.66 37.74 25.25
N CYS A 198 -6.68 36.50 24.89
CA CYS A 198 -7.86 35.72 24.51
C CYS A 198 -8.41 34.98 25.75
N THR A 199 -9.38 35.59 26.47
CA THR A 199 -9.97 35.00 27.68
C THR A 199 -10.50 33.58 27.48
N PRO A 200 -11.29 33.23 26.43
CA PRO A 200 -11.72 31.86 26.22
C PRO A 200 -10.57 30.90 25.96
N CYS A 201 -9.50 31.34 25.25
CA CYS A 201 -8.33 30.51 25.04
C CYS A 201 -7.60 30.16 26.34
N VAL A 202 -7.41 31.17 27.19
CA VAL A 202 -6.77 31.01 28.50
C VAL A 202 -7.57 30.07 29.41
N ASN A 203 -8.89 30.13 29.36
CA ASN A 203 -9.79 29.30 30.17
C ASN A 203 -9.76 27.81 29.74
N GLU A 204 -9.48 27.48 28.48
CA GLU A 204 -9.44 26.10 27.99
C GLU A 204 -8.06 25.44 28.15
N LEU A 205 -6.96 26.21 28.24
CA LEU A 205 -5.60 25.68 28.36
C LEU A 205 -5.42 24.62 29.48
N PRO A 206 -6.06 24.71 30.66
CA PRO A 206 -5.98 23.66 31.67
C PRO A 206 -6.50 22.32 31.19
N TYR A 207 -7.51 22.27 30.33
CA TYR A 207 -8.02 21.03 29.77
C TYR A 207 -7.04 20.40 28.78
N PHE A 208 -6.35 21.23 28.00
CA PHE A 208 -5.27 20.76 27.12
C PHE A 208 -4.09 20.19 27.92
N ASP A 209 -3.70 20.81 29.03
CA ASP A 209 -2.64 20.32 29.92
C ASP A 209 -3.03 18.97 30.55
N GLN A 210 -4.30 18.84 30.94
CA GLN A 210 -4.84 17.59 31.46
C GLN A 210 -4.81 16.47 30.38
N ILE A 211 -5.26 16.73 29.16
CA ILE A 211 -5.18 15.78 28.03
C ILE A 211 -3.74 15.38 27.73
N ALA A 212 -2.81 16.36 27.72
CA ALA A 212 -1.39 16.10 27.51
C ALA A 212 -0.79 15.20 28.60
N SER A 213 -1.34 15.24 29.82
CA SER A 213 -0.93 14.40 30.94
C SER A 213 -1.59 13.03 30.91
N ASP A 214 -2.89 12.97 30.68
CA ASP A 214 -3.67 11.72 30.70
C ASP A 214 -3.32 10.79 29.53
N TYR A 215 -2.96 11.37 28.37
CA TYR A 215 -2.60 10.65 27.14
C TYR A 215 -1.13 10.83 26.71
N ALA A 216 -0.21 11.03 27.67
CA ALA A 216 1.18 11.40 27.41
C ALA A 216 1.93 10.47 26.43
N ASP A 217 1.56 9.18 26.39
CA ASP A 217 2.21 8.20 25.50
C ASP A 217 1.69 8.29 24.05
N SER A 218 0.45 8.75 23.85
CA SER A 218 -0.25 8.71 22.56
C SER A 218 -0.52 10.09 21.97
N VAL A 219 -0.49 11.15 22.78
CA VAL A 219 -0.87 12.50 22.37
C VAL A 219 0.25 13.48 22.63
N THR A 220 0.44 14.42 21.72
CA THR A 220 1.25 15.63 21.88
C THR A 220 0.32 16.84 21.73
N VAL A 221 0.34 17.75 22.69
CA VAL A 221 -0.41 18.99 22.60
C VAL A 221 0.54 20.16 22.39
N ILE A 222 0.33 20.90 21.30
CA ILE A 222 1.14 22.07 20.92
C ILE A 222 0.26 23.30 21.03
N ALA A 223 0.54 24.14 22.01
CA ALA A 223 -0.15 25.41 22.25
C ALA A 223 0.62 26.55 21.57
N ILE A 224 0.14 26.99 20.41
CA ILE A 224 0.82 27.98 19.57
C ILE A 224 0.32 29.38 19.94
N HIS A 225 1.20 30.19 20.49
CA HIS A 225 0.92 31.59 20.78
C HIS A 225 0.92 32.41 19.49
N THR A 226 -0.20 33.10 19.23
CA THR A 226 -0.31 33.93 18.02
C THR A 226 0.50 35.20 18.11
N HIS A 227 1.00 35.69 16.97
CA HIS A 227 1.90 36.85 16.91
C HIS A 227 1.24 38.22 17.13
N MET A 228 -0.04 38.27 17.50
CA MET A 228 -0.79 39.55 17.54
C MET A 228 -0.39 40.55 18.62
N VAL A 229 0.40 40.15 19.63
CA VAL A 229 0.80 41.05 20.73
C VAL A 229 2.21 40.75 21.17
N ALA A 230 2.94 41.79 21.58
CA ALA A 230 4.29 41.67 22.09
C ALA A 230 4.44 40.53 23.11
N ASP A 231 5.54 39.89 23.06
CA ASP A 231 5.97 38.63 23.66
C ASP A 231 5.65 38.47 25.15
N THR A 232 4.37 38.25 25.45
CA THR A 232 3.89 38.02 26.82
C THR A 232 3.81 36.54 27.19
N ALA A 233 3.96 35.66 26.22
CA ALA A 233 3.82 34.22 26.42
C ALA A 233 4.83 33.65 27.43
N PRO A 234 6.16 33.93 27.37
CA PRO A 234 7.12 33.37 28.33
C PRO A 234 6.78 33.70 29.78
N ALA A 235 6.43 34.95 30.08
CA ALA A 235 6.06 35.36 31.43
C ALA A 235 4.75 34.70 31.91
N TYR A 236 3.80 34.54 31.00
CA TYR A 236 2.53 33.84 31.27
C TYR A 236 2.78 32.35 31.56
N ILE A 237 3.56 31.66 30.72
CA ILE A 237 3.92 30.25 30.89
C ILE A 237 4.62 30.02 32.23
N ALA A 238 5.61 30.89 32.57
CA ALA A 238 6.36 30.80 33.82
C ALA A 238 5.46 30.87 35.05
N SER A 239 4.43 31.70 34.99
CA SER A 239 3.55 31.97 36.15
C SER A 239 2.38 30.99 36.28
N HIS A 240 1.88 30.43 35.16
CA HIS A 240 0.65 29.62 35.15
C HIS A 240 0.87 28.15 34.82
N TYR A 241 1.97 27.82 34.10
CA TYR A 241 2.21 26.48 33.60
C TYR A 241 3.63 25.93 33.93
N PRO A 242 4.11 26.10 35.19
CA PRO A 242 5.41 25.56 35.59
C PRO A 242 5.35 24.03 35.57
N GLY A 243 6.14 23.39 34.67
CA GLY A 243 6.18 21.94 34.56
C GLY A 243 5.02 21.29 33.79
N SER A 244 4.25 22.07 33.05
CA SER A 244 3.20 21.60 32.12
C SER A 244 3.76 20.59 31.11
N LYS A 245 2.88 19.70 30.63
CA LYS A 245 3.15 18.76 29.54
C LYS A 245 2.85 19.36 28.17
N LEU A 246 2.27 20.55 28.12
CA LEU A 246 2.07 21.28 26.87
C LEU A 246 3.39 21.68 26.25
N VAL A 247 3.51 21.52 24.95
CA VAL A 247 4.59 22.13 24.17
C VAL A 247 4.10 23.50 23.71
N PHE A 248 4.64 24.53 24.30
CA PHE A 248 4.33 25.90 23.85
C PHE A 248 5.22 26.27 22.68
N ALA A 249 4.60 26.85 21.65
CA ALA A 249 5.30 27.30 20.46
C ALA A 249 4.82 28.68 20.01
N LYS A 250 5.56 29.30 19.11
CA LYS A 250 5.26 30.60 18.55
C LYS A 250 4.88 30.47 17.07
N ASP A 251 3.82 31.19 16.68
CA ASP A 251 3.45 31.29 15.26
C ASP A 251 4.32 32.32 14.53
N TYR A 252 4.40 32.18 13.22
CA TYR A 252 5.15 33.11 12.36
C TYR A 252 4.25 34.20 11.80
N PRO A 253 4.75 35.43 11.62
CA PRO A 253 4.01 36.48 10.92
C PRO A 253 3.90 36.15 9.43
N ILE A 254 2.74 36.44 8.82
CA ILE A 254 2.55 36.32 7.36
C ILE A 254 3.23 37.50 6.64
N ASP A 255 3.21 38.67 7.26
CA ASP A 255 3.68 39.93 6.72
C ASP A 255 4.33 40.81 7.81
N GLU A 256 4.87 41.94 7.41
CA GLU A 256 5.46 42.92 8.32
C GLU A 256 4.44 43.52 9.31
N ILE A 257 3.14 43.35 9.06
CA ILE A 257 2.06 43.89 9.90
C ILE A 257 1.68 42.89 11.00
N GLY A 258 1.93 41.59 10.81
CA GLY A 258 1.88 40.55 11.83
C GLY A 258 0.55 40.34 12.54
N LEU A 259 -0.57 40.62 11.88
CA LEU A 259 -1.88 40.55 12.49
C LEU A 259 -2.39 39.12 12.73
N VAL A 260 -1.98 38.18 11.89
CA VAL A 260 -2.35 36.77 11.97
C VAL A 260 -1.14 35.92 11.60
N GLY A 261 -0.83 34.88 12.37
CA GLY A 261 0.30 34.01 12.14
C GLY A 261 0.21 33.22 10.85
N GLY A 262 1.37 32.92 10.26
CA GLY A 262 1.46 32.20 8.98
C GLY A 262 0.96 30.79 9.07
N TYR A 263 1.31 30.06 10.15
CA TYR A 263 0.86 28.68 10.34
C TYR A 263 -0.64 28.62 10.65
N TYR A 264 -1.14 29.51 11.50
CA TYR A 264 -2.57 29.64 11.75
C TYR A 264 -3.39 29.79 10.46
N SER A 265 -2.94 30.66 9.55
CA SER A 265 -3.62 30.89 8.27
C SER A 265 -3.51 29.72 7.33
N SER A 266 -2.36 29.02 7.32
CA SER A 266 -2.16 27.83 6.48
C SER A 266 -3.09 26.68 6.87
N LEU A 267 -3.52 26.63 8.14
CA LEU A 267 -4.50 25.67 8.65
C LEU A 267 -5.96 26.16 8.55
N GLY A 268 -6.23 27.22 7.80
CA GLY A 268 -7.58 27.73 7.56
C GLY A 268 -8.10 28.70 8.62
N GLY A 269 -7.25 29.13 9.55
CA GLY A 269 -7.61 30.12 10.54
C GLY A 269 -7.94 31.48 9.90
N ARG A 270 -9.03 32.12 10.35
CA ARG A 270 -9.57 33.38 9.79
C ARG A 270 -9.76 34.47 10.85
N GLY A 271 -8.84 34.55 11.79
CA GLY A 271 -8.87 35.57 12.83
C GLY A 271 -9.84 35.29 14.01
N THR A 272 -10.37 34.07 14.11
CA THR A 272 -11.23 33.61 15.21
C THR A 272 -10.41 32.77 16.19
N PHE A 273 -10.48 33.08 17.47
CA PHE A 273 -9.80 32.36 18.53
C PHE A 273 -10.76 31.98 19.66
N PRO A 274 -10.57 30.83 20.32
CA PRO A 274 -9.53 29.81 20.03
C PRO A 274 -9.80 29.05 18.75
N TYR A 275 -8.73 28.46 18.19
CA TYR A 275 -8.78 27.62 17.02
C TYR A 275 -7.94 26.37 17.26
N THR A 276 -8.53 25.18 17.08
CA THR A 276 -7.88 23.92 17.40
C THR A 276 -8.00 22.95 16.23
N VAL A 277 -6.87 22.34 15.85
CA VAL A 277 -6.79 21.30 14.83
C VAL A 277 -6.25 20.02 15.48
N VAL A 278 -6.90 18.89 15.23
CA VAL A 278 -6.45 17.58 15.71
C VAL A 278 -5.94 16.77 14.52
N LEU A 279 -4.70 16.31 14.64
CA LEU A 279 -4.02 15.47 13.66
C LEU A 279 -3.89 14.06 14.21
N ASP A 280 -4.02 13.07 13.35
CA ASP A 280 -3.64 11.71 13.70
C ASP A 280 -2.10 11.53 13.70
N GLU A 281 -1.62 10.33 14.00
CA GLU A 281 -0.20 9.98 14.06
C GLU A 281 0.52 10.12 12.69
N ASN A 282 -0.24 10.17 11.60
CA ASN A 282 0.24 10.35 10.23
C ASN A 282 0.21 11.82 9.77
N GLY A 283 -0.27 12.73 10.61
CA GLY A 283 -0.41 14.15 10.31
C GLY A 283 -1.63 14.49 9.46
N ILE A 284 -2.62 13.61 9.37
CA ILE A 284 -3.91 13.87 8.71
C ILE A 284 -4.82 14.64 9.65
N ILE A 285 -5.47 15.68 9.14
CA ILE A 285 -6.43 16.49 9.89
C ILE A 285 -7.70 15.66 10.14
N ARG A 286 -8.01 15.41 11.41
CA ARG A 286 -9.19 14.65 11.83
C ARG A 286 -10.32 15.52 12.34
N ASN A 287 -9.98 16.57 13.07
CA ASN A 287 -10.95 17.52 13.60
C ASN A 287 -10.45 18.97 13.50
N ILE A 288 -11.39 19.89 13.34
CA ILE A 288 -11.15 21.35 13.37
C ILE A 288 -12.23 21.98 14.24
N PHE A 289 -11.82 22.74 15.26
CA PHE A 289 -12.72 23.43 16.16
C PHE A 289 -12.49 24.95 16.14
N VAL A 290 -13.55 25.71 16.06
CA VAL A 290 -13.54 27.19 15.99
C VAL A 290 -14.28 27.76 17.19
N ALA A 291 -14.11 27.13 18.36
CA ALA A 291 -14.74 27.53 19.63
C ALA A 291 -13.87 27.03 20.78
N ALA A 292 -14.10 27.57 21.97
CA ALA A 292 -13.49 27.04 23.20
C ALA A 292 -13.99 25.60 23.44
N LEU A 293 -13.09 24.74 23.88
CA LEU A 293 -13.34 23.33 24.13
C LEU A 293 -13.29 23.00 25.61
N GLU A 294 -14.12 22.07 26.02
CA GLU A 294 -14.05 21.44 27.33
C GLU A 294 -13.24 20.13 27.26
N TYR A 295 -12.93 19.54 28.42
CA TYR A 295 -12.14 18.32 28.49
C TYR A 295 -12.78 17.18 27.72
N GLU A 296 -14.10 17.02 27.80
CA GLU A 296 -14.87 15.96 27.14
C GLU A 296 -14.79 16.05 25.60
N ASP A 297 -14.79 17.28 25.06
CA ASP A 297 -14.65 17.49 23.60
C ASP A 297 -13.28 17.00 23.10
N LEU A 298 -12.23 17.36 23.84
CA LEU A 298 -10.86 16.97 23.55
C LEU A 298 -10.67 15.46 23.69
N GLN A 299 -11.23 14.87 24.76
CA GLN A 299 -11.18 13.42 24.98
C GLN A 299 -11.85 12.68 23.83
N GLN A 300 -13.04 13.10 23.42
CA GLN A 300 -13.75 12.46 22.31
C GLN A 300 -12.96 12.55 21.00
N ALA A 301 -12.32 13.69 20.73
CA ALA A 301 -11.50 13.86 19.54
C ALA A 301 -10.28 12.92 19.55
N VAL A 302 -9.60 12.78 20.68
CA VAL A 302 -8.47 11.85 20.85
C VAL A 302 -8.91 10.40 20.69
N GLU A 303 -9.99 10.00 21.38
CA GLU A 303 -10.49 8.63 21.34
C GLU A 303 -10.93 8.22 19.92
N SER A 304 -11.49 9.15 19.14
CA SER A 304 -11.83 8.88 17.75
C SER A 304 -10.61 8.58 16.89
N CYS A 305 -9.46 9.24 17.14
CA CYS A 305 -8.21 8.99 16.42
C CYS A 305 -7.52 7.69 16.86
N LEU A 306 -7.75 7.23 18.10
CA LEU A 306 -7.17 5.96 18.61
C LEU A 306 -7.91 4.72 18.12
N THR A 307 -9.15 4.87 17.63
CA THR A 307 -10.00 3.75 17.18
C THR A 307 -10.03 3.55 15.68
N ASP A 308 -9.54 4.50 14.90
CA ASP A 308 -9.40 4.43 13.43
C ASP A 308 -8.06 3.78 13.02
#